data_605690de7cb09b90d81278f79a79d5cb
#
_entry.id   605690de7cb09b90d81278f79a79d5cb
#
_cell.length_a   1.000
_cell.length_b   1.000
_cell.length_c   1.000
_cell.angle_alpha   90.00
_cell.angle_beta   90.00
_cell.angle_gamma   90.00
#
_symmetry.space_group_name_H-M   'P 1'
#
loop_
_entity.id
_entity.type
_entity.pdbx_description
1 polymer ?
#
loop_
_entity_poly.entity_id
_entity_poly.type
_entity_poly.pdbx_seq_one_letter_code
_entity_poly.pdbx_strand_id
1 'polypeptide(L)'
;MKKMISRRNFLAAAGVVAAAGVLTACGGSSNSTAASASTAASGAAASGDTIKVGVLGPLTGDVSVYGQAVVNGATLYLKQVNEKGGINGKQLEIIAMDEQGDATQAVTCFTKMCDQGITALVGDVTTTPTLALAAESADYNMPMVTASTTAESVTYDAETDTVNENVFR
;
A
#
# COMPACT_ATOMS: atom_id res chain seq x y z
N MET A 1 -1.68 -11.96 -48.99
CA MET A 1 -2.65 -11.14 -48.22
C MET A 1 -2.82 -11.77 -46.86
N LYS A 2 -2.22 -11.17 -45.81
CA LYS A 2 -2.35 -11.65 -44.42
C LYS A 2 -3.59 -11.02 -43.79
N LYS A 3 -4.62 -11.83 -43.51
CA LYS A 3 -5.80 -11.39 -42.74
C LYS A 3 -5.43 -11.17 -41.28
N MET A 4 -5.51 -9.95 -40.81
CA MET A 4 -5.38 -9.61 -39.41
C MET A 4 -6.65 -9.98 -38.64
N ILE A 5 -6.51 -10.79 -37.62
CA ILE A 5 -7.61 -11.22 -36.75
C ILE A 5 -7.86 -10.09 -35.75
N SER A 6 -9.06 -9.51 -35.78
CA SER A 6 -9.49 -8.46 -34.89
C SER A 6 -9.71 -9.00 -33.47
N ARG A 7 -9.27 -8.24 -32.45
CA ARG A 7 -9.39 -8.57 -31.01
C ARG A 7 -10.83 -8.86 -30.54
N ARG A 8 -11.83 -8.45 -31.31
CA ARG A 8 -13.25 -8.69 -31.03
C ARG A 8 -13.67 -10.14 -31.30
N ASN A 9 -12.99 -10.87 -32.19
CA ASN A 9 -13.37 -12.24 -32.55
C ASN A 9 -12.71 -13.31 -31.68
N PHE A 10 -11.75 -12.92 -30.82
CA PHE A 10 -11.10 -13.86 -29.89
C PHE A 10 -11.95 -14.19 -28.65
N LEU A 11 -12.84 -13.28 -28.25
CA LEU A 11 -13.68 -13.46 -27.05
C LEU A 11 -14.95 -14.28 -27.29
N ALA A 12 -15.27 -14.63 -28.55
CA ALA A 12 -16.48 -15.39 -28.88
C ALA A 12 -16.28 -16.93 -28.92
N ALA A 13 -15.04 -17.43 -28.76
CA ALA A 13 -14.72 -18.84 -28.93
C ALA A 13 -14.47 -19.61 -27.61
N ALA A 14 -14.60 -18.97 -26.44
CA ALA A 14 -14.31 -19.57 -25.13
C ALA A 14 -15.58 -19.80 -24.27
N GLY A 15 -16.69 -20.12 -24.88
CA GLY A 15 -17.91 -20.45 -24.18
C GLY A 15 -18.49 -21.77 -24.70
N VAL A 16 -18.31 -22.84 -24.02
CA VAL A 16 -19.10 -24.04 -23.86
C VAL A 16 -18.19 -25.27 -23.65
N VAL A 17 -17.91 -25.62 -22.42
CA VAL A 17 -17.93 -27.01 -21.98
C VAL A 17 -18.54 -27.03 -20.57
N ALA A 18 -19.78 -27.32 -20.49
CA ALA A 18 -20.51 -27.62 -19.27
C ALA A 18 -20.50 -29.13 -19.00
N ALA A 19 -20.32 -29.43 -17.72
CA ALA A 19 -20.96 -30.53 -16.98
C ALA A 19 -20.84 -31.97 -17.51
N ALA A 20 -20.29 -32.84 -16.70
CA ALA A 20 -20.97 -33.99 -16.08
C ALA A 20 -19.95 -35.03 -15.59
N GLY A 21 -20.27 -35.68 -14.44
CA GLY A 21 -19.58 -36.91 -14.01
C GLY A 21 -19.04 -36.80 -12.60
N VAL A 22 -19.89 -36.87 -11.57
CA VAL A 22 -20.38 -38.05 -10.83
C VAL A 22 -19.27 -38.85 -10.10
N LEU A 23 -19.34 -38.73 -8.79
CA LEU A 23 -19.06 -39.67 -7.71
C LEU A 23 -18.54 -41.06 -8.10
N THR A 24 -17.42 -41.44 -7.52
CA THR A 24 -17.29 -42.73 -6.89
C THR A 24 -16.29 -42.73 -5.74
N ALA A 25 -16.70 -43.46 -4.75
CA ALA A 25 -16.19 -43.53 -3.40
C ALA A 25 -15.04 -44.54 -3.24
N CYS A 26 -14.43 -44.45 -2.08
CA CYS A 26 -13.80 -45.47 -1.25
C CYS A 26 -12.37 -45.93 -1.53
N GLY A 27 -11.60 -45.74 -0.51
CA GLY A 27 -10.74 -46.80 0.00
C GLY A 27 -9.24 -46.55 -0.01
N GLY A 28 -8.63 -46.40 1.18
CA GLY A 28 -7.26 -46.85 1.37
C GLY A 28 -6.23 -45.82 1.90
N SER A 29 -6.14 -45.81 3.19
CA SER A 29 -4.95 -45.67 4.09
C SER A 29 -3.68 -44.95 3.63
N SER A 30 -3.33 -44.01 4.52
CA SER A 30 -1.97 -43.69 5.04
C SER A 30 -0.91 -43.14 4.08
N ASN A 31 -0.58 -41.87 4.20
CA ASN A 31 0.62 -41.41 4.91
C ASN A 31 0.67 -39.87 5.03
N SER A 32 1.03 -39.45 6.20
CA SER A 32 1.15 -38.07 6.61
C SER A 32 2.25 -37.33 5.86
N THR A 33 1.91 -36.22 5.22
CA THR A 33 2.86 -35.11 5.11
C THR A 33 2.07 -33.82 5.30
N ALA A 34 2.30 -33.19 6.43
CA ALA A 34 1.70 -31.93 6.80
C ALA A 34 2.18 -30.84 5.85
N ALA A 35 1.37 -30.51 4.85
CA ALA A 35 1.51 -29.26 4.13
C ALA A 35 0.83 -28.18 4.98
N SER A 36 1.62 -27.32 5.60
CA SER A 36 1.15 -26.08 6.23
C SER A 36 0.44 -25.24 5.16
N ALA A 37 -0.86 -25.37 5.09
CA ALA A 37 -1.70 -24.42 4.40
C ALA A 37 -1.71 -23.15 5.25
N SER A 38 -0.91 -22.17 4.85
CA SER A 38 -1.10 -20.80 5.29
C SER A 38 -2.46 -20.35 4.78
N THR A 39 -3.46 -20.43 5.63
CA THR A 39 -4.75 -19.80 5.44
C THR A 39 -4.51 -18.30 5.40
N ALA A 40 -4.35 -17.75 4.19
CA ALA A 40 -4.58 -16.34 3.97
C ALA A 40 -6.04 -16.09 4.38
N ALA A 41 -6.23 -15.54 5.57
CA ALA A 41 -7.52 -15.01 5.96
C ALA A 41 -7.87 -13.91 4.97
N SER A 42 -8.66 -14.29 3.95
CA SER A 42 -9.33 -13.36 3.07
C SER A 42 -10.34 -12.64 3.93
N GLY A 43 -9.92 -11.51 4.53
CA GLY A 43 -10.83 -10.60 5.20
C GLY A 43 -11.91 -10.23 4.20
N ALA A 44 -13.16 -10.49 4.57
CA ALA A 44 -14.32 -10.06 3.80
C ALA A 44 -14.16 -8.57 3.49
N ALA A 45 -14.01 -8.23 2.22
CA ALA A 45 -14.05 -6.86 1.76
C ALA A 45 -15.44 -6.32 2.10
N ALA A 46 -15.53 -5.53 3.16
CA ALA A 46 -16.68 -4.69 3.38
C ALA A 46 -16.79 -3.76 2.16
N SER A 47 -17.84 -3.90 1.38
CA SER A 47 -18.16 -3.02 0.26
C SER A 47 -18.69 -1.68 0.80
N GLY A 48 -17.83 -0.93 1.45
CA GLY A 48 -18.03 0.43 1.90
C GLY A 48 -16.81 1.26 1.51
N ASP A 49 -16.97 2.56 1.34
CA ASP A 49 -15.86 3.47 1.11
C ASP A 49 -14.73 3.20 2.10
N THR A 50 -13.56 2.83 1.64
CA THR A 50 -12.35 2.70 2.46
C THR A 50 -11.62 4.04 2.53
N ILE A 51 -10.93 4.28 3.64
CA ILE A 51 -9.99 5.39 3.77
C ILE A 51 -8.61 4.85 3.42
N LYS A 52 -8.02 5.33 2.33
CA LYS A 52 -6.70 4.89 1.91
C LYS A 52 -5.62 5.70 2.58
N VAL A 53 -4.66 5.02 3.20
CA VAL A 53 -3.51 5.62 3.87
C VAL A 53 -2.24 5.12 3.19
N GLY A 54 -1.43 6.06 2.69
CA GLY A 54 -0.10 5.76 2.18
C GLY A 54 0.87 5.50 3.34
N VAL A 55 1.74 4.52 3.20
CA VAL A 55 2.87 4.30 4.11
C VAL A 55 4.14 4.17 3.27
N LEU A 56 5.03 5.15 3.40
CA LEU A 56 6.21 5.28 2.55
C LEU A 56 7.49 5.23 3.39
N GLY A 57 8.48 4.52 2.90
CA GLY A 57 9.80 4.44 3.50
C GLY A 57 10.71 3.47 2.76
N PRO A 58 12.02 3.49 3.01
CA PRO A 58 12.99 2.59 2.39
C PRO A 58 12.77 1.16 2.90
N LEU A 59 12.22 0.28 2.07
CA LEU A 59 12.04 -1.14 2.40
C LEU A 59 13.22 -1.98 1.93
N THR A 60 14.02 -1.46 1.00
CA THR A 60 15.25 -2.02 0.49
C THR A 60 16.42 -1.02 0.61
N GLY A 61 17.64 -1.47 0.38
CA GLY A 61 18.85 -0.65 0.51
C GLY A 61 19.39 -0.53 1.94
N ASP A 62 20.39 0.35 2.12
CA ASP A 62 21.22 0.43 3.33
C ASP A 62 20.45 0.88 4.59
N VAL A 63 19.39 1.66 4.41
CA VAL A 63 18.57 2.19 5.50
C VAL A 63 17.24 1.46 5.69
N SER A 64 17.07 0.33 5.01
CA SER A 64 15.82 -0.44 4.99
C SER A 64 15.36 -0.93 6.37
N VAL A 65 16.27 -1.14 7.30
CA VAL A 65 15.92 -1.53 8.67
C VAL A 65 15.01 -0.51 9.35
N TYR A 66 15.23 0.78 9.10
CA TYR A 66 14.40 1.86 9.63
C TYR A 66 13.04 1.93 8.93
N GLY A 67 13.04 1.86 7.60
CA GLY A 67 11.81 1.88 6.81
C GLY A 67 10.89 0.70 7.12
N GLN A 68 11.45 -0.50 7.19
CA GLN A 68 10.69 -1.69 7.56
C GLN A 68 10.07 -1.58 8.96
N ALA A 69 10.81 -1.02 9.93
CA ALA A 69 10.29 -0.81 11.28
C ALA A 69 9.09 0.15 11.28
N VAL A 70 9.19 1.27 10.55
CA VAL A 70 8.12 2.27 10.43
C VAL A 70 6.91 1.68 9.72
N VAL A 71 7.09 1.05 8.56
CA VAL A 71 5.99 0.46 7.78
C VAL A 71 5.29 -0.64 8.58
N ASN A 72 6.06 -1.49 9.27
CA ASN A 72 5.48 -2.54 10.11
C ASN A 72 4.69 -1.96 11.30
N GLY A 73 5.24 -0.95 11.96
CA GLY A 73 4.58 -0.28 13.08
C GLY A 73 3.28 0.43 12.66
N ALA A 74 3.33 1.20 11.58
CA ALA A 74 2.16 1.86 11.01
C ALA A 74 1.10 0.85 10.58
N THR A 75 1.50 -0.20 9.88
CA THR A 75 0.59 -1.27 9.42
C THR A 75 -0.07 -1.97 10.61
N LEU A 76 0.68 -2.27 11.67
CA LEU A 76 0.14 -2.89 12.87
C LEU A 76 -0.92 -1.99 13.53
N TYR A 77 -0.61 -0.72 13.71
CA TYR A 77 -1.53 0.23 14.32
C TYR A 77 -2.81 0.41 13.50
N LEU A 78 -2.69 0.60 12.19
CA LEU A 78 -3.84 0.76 11.30
C LEU A 78 -4.73 -0.49 11.27
N LYS A 79 -4.14 -1.69 11.34
CA LYS A 79 -4.89 -2.94 11.52
C LYS A 79 -5.67 -2.97 12.83
N GLN A 80 -5.06 -2.53 13.94
CA GLN A 80 -5.76 -2.44 15.22
C GLN A 80 -6.92 -1.43 15.19
N VAL A 81 -6.80 -0.33 14.43
CA VAL A 81 -7.89 0.60 14.21
C VAL A 81 -9.03 -0.07 13.45
N ASN A 82 -8.70 -0.85 12.42
CA ASN A 82 -9.68 -1.61 11.65
C ASN A 82 -10.42 -2.66 12.50
N GLU A 83 -9.72 -3.36 13.38
CA GLU A 83 -10.32 -4.34 14.32
C GLU A 83 -11.33 -3.68 15.27
N LYS A 84 -11.13 -2.39 15.57
CA LYS A 84 -12.04 -1.59 16.40
C LYS A 84 -13.18 -0.95 15.61
N GLY A 85 -13.33 -1.25 14.33
CA GLY A 85 -14.38 -0.75 13.45
C GLY A 85 -13.97 0.38 12.50
N GLY A 86 -12.67 0.67 12.43
CA GLY A 86 -12.14 1.71 11.54
C GLY A 86 -12.38 3.13 12.03
N ILE A 87 -12.39 4.08 11.12
CA ILE A 87 -12.67 5.49 11.40
C ILE A 87 -14.07 5.83 10.89
N ASN A 88 -14.96 6.24 11.78
CA ASN A 88 -16.36 6.52 11.45
C ASN A 88 -17.05 5.35 10.71
N GLY A 89 -16.71 4.11 11.07
CA GLY A 89 -17.26 2.90 10.44
C GLY A 89 -16.61 2.54 9.10
N LYS A 90 -15.64 3.33 8.60
CA LYS A 90 -14.91 3.04 7.38
C LYS A 90 -13.60 2.31 7.71
N GLN A 91 -13.29 1.28 6.95
CA GLN A 91 -12.03 0.54 7.09
C GLN A 91 -10.87 1.32 6.46
N LEU A 92 -9.67 1.16 7.02
CA LEU A 92 -8.44 1.71 6.47
C LEU A 92 -7.82 0.72 5.49
N GLU A 93 -7.52 1.17 4.31
CA GLU A 93 -6.72 0.45 3.30
C GLU A 93 -5.30 1.02 3.32
N ILE A 94 -4.31 0.14 3.49
CA ILE A 94 -2.91 0.54 3.59
C ILE A 94 -2.24 0.32 2.25
N ILE A 95 -1.66 1.38 1.70
CA ILE A 95 -0.85 1.35 0.48
C ILE A 95 0.59 1.63 0.87
N ALA A 96 1.43 0.58 0.91
CA ALA A 96 2.84 0.70 1.24
C ALA A 96 3.71 0.67 -0.03
N MET A 97 4.70 1.56 -0.12
CA MET A 97 5.67 1.60 -1.21
C MET A 97 7.10 1.76 -0.69
N ASP A 98 8.05 1.29 -1.50
CA ASP A 98 9.49 1.36 -1.24
C ASP A 98 10.10 2.47 -2.10
N GLU A 99 10.72 3.45 -1.46
CA GLU A 99 11.43 4.55 -2.12
C GLU A 99 12.96 4.39 -2.10
N GLN A 100 13.46 3.31 -1.48
CA GLN A 100 14.87 2.88 -1.49
C GLN A 100 15.86 3.89 -0.89
N GLY A 101 15.42 4.87 -0.11
CA GLY A 101 16.23 5.97 0.43
C GLY A 101 16.52 7.08 -0.59
N ASP A 102 15.81 7.12 -1.70
CA ASP A 102 16.01 8.07 -2.80
C ASP A 102 14.86 9.09 -2.90
N ALA A 103 15.20 10.38 -2.91
CA ALA A 103 14.22 11.46 -2.95
C ALA A 103 13.36 11.46 -4.23
N THR A 104 13.94 11.12 -5.36
CA THR A 104 13.22 11.06 -6.65
C THR A 104 12.25 9.89 -6.68
N GLN A 105 12.66 8.76 -6.13
CA GLN A 105 11.77 7.61 -5.97
C GLN A 105 10.66 7.91 -4.97
N ALA A 106 10.94 8.63 -3.89
CA ALA A 106 9.94 9.03 -2.91
C ALA A 106 8.82 9.86 -3.55
N VAL A 107 9.18 10.89 -4.33
CA VAL A 107 8.20 11.70 -5.08
C VAL A 107 7.42 10.84 -6.08
N THR A 108 8.10 9.94 -6.80
CA THR A 108 7.44 9.03 -7.74
C THR A 108 6.44 8.10 -7.04
N CYS A 109 6.81 7.54 -5.90
CA CYS A 109 5.93 6.68 -5.10
C CYS A 109 4.75 7.48 -4.53
N PHE A 110 5.00 8.67 -4.02
CA PHE A 110 3.98 9.57 -3.49
C PHE A 110 2.93 9.93 -4.55
N THR A 111 3.36 10.36 -5.74
CA THR A 111 2.45 10.66 -6.85
C THR A 111 1.58 9.45 -7.21
N LYS A 112 2.19 8.25 -7.29
CA LYS A 112 1.42 7.02 -7.54
C LYS A 112 0.40 6.71 -6.43
N MET A 113 0.74 6.99 -5.17
CA MET A 113 -0.19 6.82 -4.06
C MET A 113 -1.34 7.82 -4.14
N CYS A 114 -1.05 9.08 -4.51
CA CYS A 114 -2.07 10.11 -4.74
C CYS A 114 -3.04 9.69 -5.87
N ASP A 115 -2.52 9.14 -6.97
CA ASP A 115 -3.32 8.60 -8.07
C ASP A 115 -4.22 7.43 -7.63
N GLN A 116 -3.79 6.67 -6.61
CA GLN A 116 -4.60 5.62 -6.00
C GLN A 116 -5.61 6.15 -4.98
N GLY A 117 -5.59 7.44 -4.71
CA GLY A 117 -6.54 8.14 -3.85
C GLY A 117 -6.27 8.01 -2.37
N ILE A 118 -5.00 8.06 -1.94
CA ILE A 118 -4.68 8.18 -0.51
C ILE A 118 -5.22 9.50 0.05
N THR A 119 -5.53 9.52 1.33
CA THR A 119 -6.06 10.70 2.06
C THR A 119 -5.08 11.22 3.11
N ALA A 120 -4.07 10.44 3.43
CA ALA A 120 -2.99 10.81 4.34
C ALA A 120 -1.75 9.95 4.04
N LEU A 121 -0.56 10.48 4.36
CA LEU A 121 0.70 9.78 4.24
C LEU A 121 1.36 9.60 5.62
N VAL A 122 1.77 8.38 5.93
CA VAL A 122 2.71 8.08 7.02
C VAL A 122 4.08 7.82 6.39
N GLY A 123 5.03 8.65 6.68
CA GLY A 123 6.38 8.65 6.10
C GLY A 123 6.80 10.08 5.71
N ASP A 124 7.98 10.38 5.24
CA ASP A 124 9.02 9.39 5.02
C ASP A 124 9.84 9.17 6.32
N VAL A 125 10.88 8.34 6.22
CA VAL A 125 11.69 7.87 7.35
C VAL A 125 12.98 8.67 7.48
N THR A 126 13.60 9.05 6.36
CA THR A 126 14.87 9.75 6.29
C THR A 126 14.70 11.20 5.81
N THR A 127 15.64 12.09 6.20
CA THR A 127 15.45 13.54 5.99
C THR A 127 15.34 13.94 4.53
N THR A 128 16.22 13.45 3.65
CA THR A 128 16.28 13.92 2.27
C THR A 128 15.00 13.59 1.47
N PRO A 129 14.50 12.33 1.46
CA PRO A 129 13.20 12.03 0.87
C PRO A 129 12.05 12.80 1.53
N THR A 130 12.06 12.94 2.87
CA THR A 130 11.01 13.66 3.59
C THR A 130 10.91 15.13 3.16
N LEU A 131 12.04 15.81 2.96
CA LEU A 131 12.04 17.20 2.48
C LEU A 131 11.45 17.33 1.08
N ALA A 132 11.77 16.39 0.17
CA ALA A 132 11.17 16.37 -1.15
C ALA A 132 9.66 16.15 -1.10
N LEU A 133 9.20 15.24 -0.24
CA LEU A 133 7.77 14.96 -0.04
C LEU A 133 7.05 16.10 0.65
N ALA A 134 7.71 16.83 1.57
CA ALA A 134 7.13 17.97 2.25
C ALA A 134 6.70 19.05 1.25
N ALA A 135 7.55 19.34 0.26
CA ALA A 135 7.22 20.26 -0.82
C ALA A 135 6.03 19.77 -1.65
N GLU A 136 6.08 18.52 -2.12
CA GLU A 136 5.01 17.92 -2.92
C GLU A 136 3.68 17.81 -2.15
N SER A 137 3.74 17.52 -0.85
CA SER A 137 2.53 17.35 -0.02
C SER A 137 1.67 18.61 0.04
N ALA A 138 2.30 19.79 -0.04
CA ALA A 138 1.60 21.07 -0.08
C ALA A 138 0.77 21.22 -1.36
N ASP A 139 1.33 20.85 -2.51
CA ASP A 139 0.64 20.93 -3.81
C ASP A 139 -0.59 20.02 -3.87
N TYR A 140 -0.53 18.87 -3.21
CA TYR A 140 -1.66 17.92 -3.10
C TYR A 140 -2.57 18.19 -1.91
N ASN A 141 -2.27 19.17 -1.06
CA ASN A 141 -2.93 19.40 0.24
C ASN A 141 -3.02 18.10 1.06
N MET A 142 -1.94 17.31 1.04
CA MET A 142 -1.87 15.98 1.63
C MET A 142 -1.29 16.04 3.05
N PRO A 143 -2.03 15.68 4.09
CA PRO A 143 -1.46 15.59 5.43
C PRO A 143 -0.44 14.45 5.51
N MET A 144 0.74 14.77 6.03
CA MET A 144 1.86 13.86 6.15
C MET A 144 2.39 13.83 7.58
N VAL A 145 2.59 12.63 8.12
CA VAL A 145 3.21 12.41 9.43
C VAL A 145 4.51 11.65 9.26
N THR A 146 5.63 12.26 9.63
CA THR A 146 6.93 11.57 9.59
C THR A 146 7.18 10.79 10.86
N ALA A 147 7.77 9.59 10.75
CA ALA A 147 7.95 8.72 11.90
C ALA A 147 9.29 8.92 12.61
N SER A 148 10.34 9.34 11.90
CA SER A 148 11.71 9.38 12.42
C SER A 148 12.58 10.50 11.87
N THR A 149 12.06 11.35 11.01
CA THR A 149 12.82 12.48 10.46
C THR A 149 13.12 13.50 11.55
N THR A 150 14.40 13.86 11.71
CA THR A 150 14.86 14.72 12.80
C THR A 150 15.12 16.18 12.40
N ALA A 151 15.24 16.46 11.10
CA ALA A 151 15.53 17.80 10.62
C ALA A 151 14.36 18.75 10.86
N GLU A 152 14.63 19.90 11.45
CA GLU A 152 13.64 20.94 11.72
C GLU A 152 13.03 21.49 10.44
N SER A 153 13.85 21.62 9.38
CA SER A 153 13.45 22.11 8.06
C SER A 153 12.33 21.34 7.38
N VAL A 154 11.97 20.16 7.89
CA VAL A 154 10.83 19.39 7.40
C VAL A 154 9.49 20.07 7.73
N THR A 155 9.40 20.69 8.89
CA THR A 155 8.16 21.33 9.38
C THR A 155 8.25 22.86 9.47
N TYR A 156 9.46 23.41 9.43
CA TYR A 156 9.67 24.84 9.55
C TYR A 156 10.88 25.28 8.70
N ASP A 157 10.66 26.22 7.82
CA ASP A 157 11.72 26.88 7.03
C ASP A 157 12.18 28.15 7.73
N ALA A 158 13.39 28.12 8.27
CA ALA A 158 13.98 29.24 9.00
C ALA A 158 14.41 30.43 8.09
N GLU A 159 14.57 30.19 6.78
CA GLU A 159 14.95 31.25 5.84
C GLU A 159 13.75 32.12 5.47
N THR A 160 12.60 31.52 5.36
CA THR A 160 11.34 32.20 4.97
C THR A 160 10.41 32.46 6.16
N ASP A 161 10.77 31.99 7.35
CA ASP A 161 9.93 32.03 8.57
C ASP A 161 8.54 31.42 8.33
N THR A 162 8.50 30.29 7.61
CA THR A 162 7.25 29.62 7.26
C THR A 162 7.14 28.24 7.87
N VAL A 163 5.92 27.88 8.29
CA VAL A 163 5.59 26.53 8.77
C VAL A 163 4.99 25.74 7.62
N ASN A 164 5.44 24.51 7.47
CA ASN A 164 4.83 23.57 6.54
C ASN A 164 3.56 22.98 7.17
N GLU A 165 2.40 23.50 6.80
CA GLU A 165 1.12 23.20 7.45
C GLU A 165 0.64 21.76 7.23
N ASN A 166 1.17 21.07 6.21
CA ASN A 166 0.76 19.71 5.85
C ASN A 166 1.62 18.63 6.49
N VAL A 167 2.75 18.99 7.13
CA VAL A 167 3.72 18.03 7.63
C VAL A 167 3.85 18.10 9.14
N PHE A 168 3.70 16.94 9.77
CA PHE A 168 3.79 16.74 11.22
C PHE A 168 4.94 15.77 11.55
N ARG A 169 5.65 16.00 12.66
CA ARG A 169 6.76 15.17 13.15
C ARG A 169 6.74 15.00 14.66
#